data_c955bc8565909e8a9966883e66523b78
#
_entry.id   c955bc8565909e8a9966883e66523b78
#
_cell.length_a   1.000
_cell.length_b   1.000
_cell.length_c   1.000
_cell.angle_alpha   90.00
_cell.angle_beta   90.00
_cell.angle_gamma   90.00
#
_symmetry.space_group_name_H-M   'P 1'
#
loop_
_entity.id
_entity.type
_entity.pdbx_description
1 polymer ?
#
loop_
_entity_poly.entity_id
_entity_poly.type
_entity_poly.pdbx_seq_one_letter_code
_entity_poly.pdbx_strand_id
1 'polypeptide(L)'
;MTRLHTGPSRSEGIRRNRLGDIRRLLRDRWGHELPDDDAGYSDLKDLLYPISLGPDAEKRMRNEIELVAPWMLCPSDLIHRILDMPRQQRKPKARELGMRMRVTNEQRERLRLRTIRPFGMTDKQLAEQRKQKDRASATRRRRKRGVISRGAYLAKCNSKPKPWVAQGISRRTWFYRRRVECTVTDT
;
A
#
# COMPACT_ATOMS: atom_id res chain seq x y z
N MET A 1 14.04 -0.16 36.08
CA MET A 1 14.36 -1.09 34.98
C MET A 1 13.50 -0.75 33.77
N THR A 2 14.06 -0.02 32.82
CA THR A 2 13.37 0.42 31.58
C THR A 2 13.39 -0.72 30.58
N ARG A 3 12.24 -1.32 30.30
CA ARG A 3 12.09 -2.32 29.23
C ARG A 3 12.28 -1.59 27.89
N LEU A 4 13.45 -1.77 27.29
CA LEU A 4 13.69 -1.40 25.89
C LEU A 4 12.75 -2.24 25.02
N HIS A 5 11.77 -1.60 24.46
CA HIS A 5 10.84 -2.19 23.47
C HIS A 5 11.62 -2.36 22.16
N THR A 6 12.38 -3.46 22.05
CA THR A 6 13.00 -3.86 20.78
C THR A 6 11.92 -4.41 19.86
N GLY A 7 11.21 -3.52 19.18
CA GLY A 7 10.33 -3.91 18.08
C GLY A 7 11.11 -4.63 16.97
N PRO A 8 10.44 -5.44 16.13
CA PRO A 8 11.11 -6.18 15.06
C PRO A 8 11.85 -5.20 14.14
N SER A 9 13.07 -5.59 13.74
CA SER A 9 13.87 -4.77 12.83
C SER A 9 13.11 -4.51 11.51
N ARG A 10 13.40 -3.39 10.83
CA ARG A 10 12.76 -3.05 9.54
C ARG A 10 12.90 -4.19 8.51
N SER A 11 14.04 -4.88 8.51
CA SER A 11 14.29 -6.02 7.62
C SER A 11 13.40 -7.22 7.95
N GLU A 12 13.16 -7.48 9.22
CA GLU A 12 12.26 -8.53 9.67
C GLU A 12 10.79 -8.23 9.34
N GLY A 13 10.37 -6.99 9.48
CA GLY A 13 9.04 -6.54 9.08
C GLY A 13 8.80 -6.72 7.57
N ILE A 14 9.78 -6.38 6.73
CA ILE A 14 9.70 -6.61 5.27
C ILE A 14 9.62 -8.10 4.96
N ARG A 15 10.41 -8.93 5.61
CA ARG A 15 10.42 -10.39 5.43
C ARG A 15 9.06 -11.00 5.78
N ARG A 16 8.49 -10.67 6.94
CA ARG A 16 7.15 -11.13 7.36
C ARG A 16 6.07 -10.71 6.35
N ASN A 17 6.08 -9.45 5.94
CA ASN A 17 5.13 -8.95 4.96
C ASN A 17 5.26 -9.68 3.62
N ARG A 18 6.49 -9.96 3.18
CA ARG A 18 6.73 -10.70 1.94
C ARG A 18 6.19 -12.12 2.00
N LEU A 19 6.47 -12.84 3.08
CA LEU A 19 5.93 -14.17 3.29
C LEU A 19 4.39 -14.17 3.28
N GLY A 20 3.78 -13.19 3.95
CA GLY A 20 2.33 -13.01 3.94
C GLY A 20 1.77 -12.68 2.55
N ASP A 21 2.49 -11.89 1.77
CA ASP A 21 2.09 -11.57 0.39
C ASP A 21 2.15 -12.80 -0.51
N ILE A 22 3.22 -13.60 -0.43
CA ILE A 22 3.37 -14.84 -1.20
C ILE A 22 2.27 -15.84 -0.83
N ARG A 23 2.04 -16.09 0.45
CA ARG A 23 0.98 -17.01 0.90
C ARG A 23 -0.41 -16.60 0.38
N ARG A 24 -0.75 -15.31 0.38
CA ARG A 24 -2.02 -14.83 -0.17
C ARG A 24 -2.12 -15.07 -1.66
N LEU A 25 -1.03 -14.84 -2.40
CA LEU A 25 -0.98 -15.06 -3.83
C LEU A 25 -1.12 -16.53 -4.19
N LEU A 26 -0.38 -17.42 -3.49
CA LEU A 26 -0.44 -18.86 -3.73
C LEU A 26 -1.81 -19.44 -3.38
N ARG A 27 -2.40 -19.00 -2.27
CA ARG A 27 -3.76 -19.39 -1.89
C ARG A 27 -4.81 -18.93 -2.90
N ASP A 28 -4.63 -17.76 -3.49
CA ASP A 28 -5.52 -17.26 -4.56
C ASP A 28 -5.39 -18.05 -5.85
N ARG A 29 -4.19 -18.56 -6.14
CA ARG A 29 -3.88 -19.31 -7.37
C ARG A 29 -4.21 -20.79 -7.28
N TRP A 30 -3.82 -21.42 -6.19
CA TRP A 30 -3.81 -22.88 -6.04
C TRP A 30 -4.73 -23.38 -4.92
N GLY A 31 -5.23 -22.50 -4.06
CA GLY A 31 -5.98 -22.91 -2.88
C GLY A 31 -5.07 -23.27 -1.70
N HIS A 32 -5.29 -24.41 -1.09
CA HIS A 32 -4.56 -24.83 0.11
C HIS A 32 -3.25 -25.56 -0.21
N GLU A 33 -3.18 -26.27 -1.30
CA GLU A 33 -2.04 -27.10 -1.69
C GLU A 33 -1.48 -26.66 -3.04
N LEU A 34 -0.16 -26.72 -3.16
CA LEU A 34 0.52 -26.46 -4.41
C LEU A 34 0.42 -27.71 -5.32
N PRO A 35 0.34 -27.53 -6.65
CA PRO A 35 0.34 -28.65 -7.57
C PRO A 35 1.69 -29.37 -7.56
N ASP A 36 1.67 -30.67 -7.81
CA ASP A 36 2.87 -31.52 -7.97
C ASP A 36 3.39 -31.43 -9.42
N ASP A 37 3.87 -30.21 -9.75
CA ASP A 37 4.46 -29.92 -11.06
C ASP A 37 5.58 -28.85 -10.93
N ASP A 38 6.21 -28.50 -12.06
CA ASP A 38 7.27 -27.50 -12.12
C ASP A 38 6.82 -26.11 -11.63
N ALA A 39 5.54 -25.77 -11.83
CA ALA A 39 5.01 -24.49 -11.38
C ALA A 39 4.86 -24.47 -9.85
N GLY A 40 4.27 -25.52 -9.27
CA GLY A 40 4.18 -25.66 -7.82
C GLY A 40 5.54 -25.73 -7.15
N TYR A 41 6.49 -26.45 -7.75
CA TYR A 41 7.87 -26.50 -7.25
C TYR A 41 8.57 -25.13 -7.30
N SER A 42 8.36 -24.37 -8.37
CA SER A 42 8.89 -23.01 -8.48
C SER A 42 8.27 -22.07 -7.46
N ASP A 43 6.96 -22.11 -7.29
CA ASP A 43 6.22 -21.30 -6.32
C ASP A 43 6.60 -21.68 -4.87
N LEU A 44 6.85 -22.97 -4.60
CA LEU A 44 7.34 -23.44 -3.30
C LEU A 44 8.71 -22.85 -2.97
N LYS A 45 9.66 -22.82 -3.90
CA LYS A 45 10.96 -22.17 -3.71
C LYS A 45 10.81 -20.71 -3.34
N ASP A 46 9.97 -19.97 -4.05
CA ASP A 46 9.73 -18.56 -3.76
C ASP A 46 9.09 -18.32 -2.39
N LEU A 47 8.26 -19.26 -1.91
CA LEU A 47 7.68 -19.25 -0.56
C LEU A 47 8.73 -19.51 0.53
N LEU A 48 9.64 -20.45 0.31
CA LEU A 48 10.64 -20.85 1.30
C LEU A 48 11.76 -19.82 1.47
N TYR A 49 12.12 -19.04 0.45
CA TYR A 49 13.20 -18.05 0.54
C TYR A 49 13.05 -17.03 1.69
N PRO A 50 11.91 -16.37 1.91
CA PRO A 50 11.78 -15.50 3.07
C PRO A 50 11.84 -16.24 4.41
N ILE A 51 11.46 -17.52 4.46
CA ILE A 51 11.55 -18.34 5.66
C ILE A 51 13.02 -18.65 5.99
N SER A 52 13.84 -18.96 4.97
CA SER A 52 15.26 -19.31 5.12
C SER A 52 16.14 -18.20 5.74
N LEU A 53 15.65 -16.96 5.77
CA LEU A 53 16.34 -15.81 6.36
C LEU A 53 16.04 -15.62 7.85
N GLY A 54 15.17 -16.43 8.43
CA GLY A 54 14.74 -16.32 9.82
C GLY A 54 15.43 -17.28 10.76
N PRO A 55 15.16 -17.15 12.07
CA PRO A 55 15.54 -18.15 13.04
C PRO A 55 14.79 -19.46 12.76
N ASP A 56 15.38 -20.57 13.17
CA ASP A 56 14.82 -21.93 13.00
C ASP A 56 14.34 -22.21 11.57
N ALA A 57 15.12 -21.73 10.58
CA ALA A 57 14.73 -21.73 9.18
C ALA A 57 14.38 -23.12 8.67
N GLU A 58 15.21 -24.13 8.98
CA GLU A 58 14.98 -25.51 8.53
C GLU A 58 13.67 -26.09 9.05
N LYS A 59 13.44 -26.02 10.37
CA LYS A 59 12.20 -26.49 10.99
C LYS A 59 10.97 -25.79 10.40
N ARG A 60 11.06 -24.47 10.21
CA ARG A 60 9.95 -23.69 9.66
C ARG A 60 9.69 -23.97 8.18
N MET A 61 10.74 -24.22 7.40
CA MET A 61 10.58 -24.65 6.01
C MET A 61 9.96 -26.03 5.92
N ARG A 62 10.38 -26.96 6.76
CA ARG A 62 9.79 -28.31 6.81
C ARG A 62 8.29 -28.25 7.12
N ASN A 63 7.90 -27.53 8.17
CA ASN A 63 6.49 -27.36 8.53
C ASN A 63 5.68 -26.67 7.41
N GLU A 64 6.27 -25.72 6.70
CA GLU A 64 5.59 -25.04 5.59
C GLU A 64 5.39 -25.99 4.40
N ILE A 65 6.39 -26.83 4.08
CA ILE A 65 6.29 -27.85 3.02
C ILE A 65 5.20 -28.86 3.34
N GLU A 66 5.19 -29.40 4.56
CA GLU A 66 4.15 -30.33 5.01
C GLU A 66 2.73 -29.76 4.87
N LEU A 67 2.60 -28.44 5.04
CA LEU A 67 1.30 -27.76 4.96
C LEU A 67 0.85 -27.49 3.52
N VAL A 68 1.76 -27.08 2.62
CA VAL A 68 1.39 -26.58 1.28
C VAL A 68 1.81 -27.49 0.14
N ALA A 69 2.70 -28.44 0.36
CA ALA A 69 3.23 -29.37 -0.64
C ALA A 69 3.44 -30.77 -0.04
N PRO A 70 2.37 -31.44 0.48
CA PRO A 70 2.47 -32.74 1.13
C PRO A 70 2.98 -33.85 0.18
N TRP A 71 2.90 -33.62 -1.12
CA TRP A 71 3.44 -34.53 -2.15
C TRP A 71 4.97 -34.61 -2.15
N MET A 72 5.68 -33.64 -1.50
CA MET A 72 7.15 -33.63 -1.46
C MET A 72 7.67 -34.60 -0.39
N LEU A 73 7.97 -35.82 -0.78
CA LEU A 73 8.42 -36.91 0.11
C LEU A 73 9.79 -36.64 0.76
N CYS A 74 10.71 -35.96 0.05
CA CYS A 74 12.08 -35.70 0.51
C CYS A 74 12.38 -34.19 0.54
N PRO A 75 11.83 -33.41 1.50
CA PRO A 75 12.02 -31.97 1.54
C PRO A 75 13.43 -31.54 1.93
N SER A 76 14.24 -32.44 2.51
CA SER A 76 15.58 -32.13 3.03
C SER A 76 16.51 -31.58 1.97
N ASP A 77 16.55 -32.15 0.77
CA ASP A 77 17.41 -31.72 -0.32
C ASP A 77 17.09 -30.30 -0.80
N LEU A 78 15.79 -29.98 -0.91
CA LEU A 78 15.37 -28.63 -1.25
C LEU A 78 15.72 -27.63 -0.17
N ILE A 79 15.49 -27.99 1.10
CA ILE A 79 15.80 -27.17 2.26
C ILE A 79 17.29 -26.86 2.32
N HIS A 80 18.16 -27.87 2.24
CA HIS A 80 19.63 -27.70 2.25
C HIS A 80 20.06 -26.83 1.07
N ARG A 81 19.59 -27.10 -0.14
CA ARG A 81 19.89 -26.29 -1.33
C ARG A 81 19.54 -24.82 -1.14
N ILE A 82 18.40 -24.50 -0.48
CA ILE A 82 18.02 -23.12 -0.19
C ILE A 82 18.88 -22.51 0.92
N LEU A 83 19.24 -23.30 1.94
CA LEU A 83 20.08 -22.83 3.05
C LEU A 83 21.52 -22.57 2.61
N ASP A 84 22.05 -23.36 1.68
CA ASP A 84 23.40 -23.21 1.14
C ASP A 84 23.54 -22.02 0.17
N MET A 85 22.42 -21.50 -0.32
CA MET A 85 22.47 -20.30 -1.18
C MET A 85 22.93 -19.08 -0.39
N PRO A 86 23.80 -18.23 -0.96
CA PRO A 86 24.20 -16.98 -0.36
C PRO A 86 22.97 -16.12 0.00
N ARG A 87 23.02 -15.46 1.17
CA ARG A 87 21.89 -14.63 1.65
C ARG A 87 21.41 -13.59 0.65
N GLN A 88 22.31 -13.07 -0.18
CA GLN A 88 21.98 -12.10 -1.23
C GLN A 88 21.09 -12.71 -2.32
N GLN A 89 21.34 -13.96 -2.69
CA GLN A 89 20.54 -14.68 -3.70
C GLN A 89 19.17 -15.10 -3.18
N ARG A 90 19.04 -15.22 -1.83
CA ARG A 90 17.76 -15.50 -1.17
C ARG A 90 16.83 -14.28 -1.03
N LYS A 91 17.26 -13.11 -1.49
CA LYS A 91 16.50 -11.84 -1.37
C LYS A 91 16.11 -11.31 -2.75
N PRO A 92 15.19 -11.97 -3.46
CA PRO A 92 14.76 -11.47 -4.75
C PRO A 92 14.18 -10.04 -4.60
N LYS A 93 14.45 -9.18 -5.58
CA LYS A 93 13.86 -7.84 -5.63
C LYS A 93 12.35 -7.95 -5.81
N ALA A 94 11.59 -6.97 -5.31
CA ALA A 94 10.12 -6.96 -5.44
C ALA A 94 9.62 -7.08 -6.89
N ARG A 95 10.36 -6.49 -7.85
CA ARG A 95 10.07 -6.58 -9.28
C ARG A 95 10.34 -7.97 -9.84
N GLU A 96 11.47 -8.54 -9.49
CA GLU A 96 11.89 -9.88 -9.93
C GLU A 96 10.90 -10.94 -9.46
N LEU A 97 10.50 -10.89 -8.18
CA LEU A 97 9.49 -11.79 -7.64
C LEU A 97 8.16 -11.64 -8.37
N GLY A 98 7.74 -10.42 -8.64
CA GLY A 98 6.51 -10.17 -9.40
C GLY A 98 6.55 -10.66 -10.84
N MET A 99 7.74 -10.61 -11.48
CA MET A 99 7.96 -11.19 -12.81
C MET A 99 7.90 -12.73 -12.78
N ARG A 100 8.61 -13.38 -11.85
CA ARG A 100 8.62 -14.84 -11.71
C ARG A 100 7.23 -15.38 -11.41
N MET A 101 6.53 -14.77 -10.47
CA MET A 101 5.19 -15.14 -10.07
C MET A 101 4.10 -14.55 -10.99
N ARG A 102 4.44 -13.85 -12.08
CA ARG A 102 3.51 -13.23 -13.06
C ARG A 102 2.33 -12.50 -12.40
N VAL A 103 2.62 -11.72 -11.34
CA VAL A 103 1.60 -11.02 -10.57
C VAL A 103 1.03 -9.86 -11.37
N THR A 104 -0.26 -9.88 -11.68
CA THR A 104 -0.94 -8.76 -12.35
C THR A 104 -1.20 -7.59 -11.39
N ASN A 105 -1.43 -6.39 -11.93
CA ASN A 105 -1.76 -5.25 -11.08
C ASN A 105 -3.12 -5.42 -10.38
N GLU A 106 -4.07 -6.06 -11.03
CA GLU A 106 -5.38 -6.39 -10.46
C GLU A 106 -5.25 -7.34 -9.26
N GLN A 107 -4.50 -8.44 -9.41
CA GLN A 107 -4.20 -9.35 -8.30
C GLN A 107 -3.52 -8.62 -7.15
N ARG A 108 -2.51 -7.77 -7.47
CA ARG A 108 -1.81 -7.00 -6.46
C ARG A 108 -2.75 -6.10 -5.65
N GLU A 109 -3.70 -5.44 -6.30
CA GLU A 109 -4.68 -4.58 -5.64
C GLU A 109 -5.71 -5.37 -4.84
N ARG A 110 -6.30 -6.40 -5.45
CA ARG A 110 -7.29 -7.27 -4.83
C ARG A 110 -6.73 -7.96 -3.58
N LEU A 111 -5.54 -8.54 -3.67
CA LEU A 111 -4.87 -9.22 -2.57
C LEU A 111 -4.09 -8.28 -1.64
N ARG A 112 -4.06 -6.98 -1.91
CA ARG A 112 -3.35 -5.96 -1.13
C ARG A 112 -1.86 -6.29 -0.92
N LEU A 113 -1.18 -6.77 -1.99
CA LEU A 113 0.23 -7.12 -1.92
C LEU A 113 1.09 -5.87 -1.77
N ARG A 114 1.97 -5.84 -0.78
CA ARG A 114 2.78 -4.67 -0.43
C ARG A 114 4.23 -4.79 -0.90
N THR A 115 4.77 -6.01 -0.90
CA THR A 115 6.19 -6.28 -1.13
C THR A 115 6.49 -6.87 -2.50
N ILE A 116 5.46 -7.19 -3.28
CA ILE A 116 5.55 -7.73 -4.64
C ILE A 116 5.09 -6.66 -5.63
N ARG A 117 5.86 -6.43 -6.69
CA ARG A 117 5.48 -5.50 -7.76
C ARG A 117 4.73 -6.22 -8.87
N PRO A 118 3.78 -5.58 -9.53
CA PRO A 118 3.09 -6.22 -10.64
C PRO A 118 4.01 -6.41 -11.84
N PHE A 119 3.80 -7.49 -12.55
CA PHE A 119 4.42 -7.76 -13.84
C PHE A 119 3.94 -6.74 -14.89
N GLY A 120 4.83 -6.34 -15.80
CA GLY A 120 4.48 -5.46 -16.93
C GLY A 120 4.33 -3.97 -16.61
N MET A 121 4.43 -3.54 -15.33
CA MET A 121 4.37 -2.13 -14.96
C MET A 121 5.75 -1.52 -14.70
N THR A 122 5.98 -0.33 -15.25
CA THR A 122 7.18 0.46 -15.00
C THR A 122 7.10 1.19 -13.65
N ASP A 123 8.26 1.60 -13.11
CA ASP A 123 8.32 2.37 -11.87
C ASP A 123 7.58 3.72 -12.00
N LYS A 124 7.60 4.33 -13.19
CA LYS A 124 6.89 5.57 -13.51
C LYS A 124 5.37 5.37 -13.41
N GLN A 125 4.83 4.31 -14.00
CA GLN A 125 3.40 3.98 -13.95
C GLN A 125 2.95 3.69 -12.51
N LEU A 126 3.75 2.96 -11.73
CA LEU A 126 3.45 2.70 -10.31
C LEU A 126 3.47 3.98 -9.47
N ALA A 127 4.40 4.89 -9.72
CA ALA A 127 4.47 6.18 -9.04
C ALA A 127 3.25 7.06 -9.37
N GLU A 128 2.83 7.08 -10.64
CA GLU A 128 1.65 7.82 -11.06
C GLU A 128 0.37 7.26 -10.44
N GLN A 129 0.21 5.95 -10.42
CA GLN A 129 -0.92 5.28 -9.77
C GLN A 129 -0.99 5.61 -8.27
N ARG A 130 0.17 5.64 -7.58
CA ARG A 130 0.22 6.07 -6.16
C ARG A 130 -0.24 7.51 -5.99
N LYS A 131 0.27 8.44 -6.81
CA LYS A 131 -0.15 9.84 -6.78
C LYS A 131 -1.66 10.00 -6.97
N GLN A 132 -2.26 9.26 -7.90
CA GLN A 132 -3.70 9.28 -8.14
C GLN A 132 -4.48 8.77 -6.93
N LYS A 133 -4.06 7.66 -6.31
CA LYS A 133 -4.68 7.11 -5.09
C LYS A 133 -4.56 8.07 -3.91
N ASP A 134 -3.40 8.71 -3.74
CA ASP A 134 -3.17 9.69 -2.67
C ASP A 134 -4.05 10.93 -2.86
N ARG A 135 -4.17 11.45 -4.08
CA ARG A 135 -5.08 12.56 -4.41
C ARG A 135 -6.54 12.20 -4.13
N ALA A 136 -6.98 11.02 -4.58
CA ALA A 136 -8.35 10.54 -4.32
C ALA A 136 -8.62 10.37 -2.81
N SER A 137 -7.67 9.81 -2.08
CA SER A 137 -7.74 9.65 -0.62
C SER A 137 -7.77 10.99 0.12
N ALA A 138 -6.94 11.96 -0.31
CA ALA A 138 -6.94 13.31 0.24
C ALA A 138 -8.29 14.03 0.00
N THR A 139 -8.84 13.91 -1.22
CA THR A 139 -10.15 14.45 -1.57
C THR A 139 -11.26 13.84 -0.72
N ARG A 140 -11.25 12.49 -0.56
CA ARG A 140 -12.21 11.78 0.31
C ARG A 140 -12.13 12.27 1.76
N ARG A 141 -10.90 12.45 2.30
CA ARG A 141 -10.70 12.98 3.68
C ARG A 141 -11.20 14.40 3.83
N ARG A 142 -10.95 15.29 2.85
CA ARG A 142 -11.46 16.67 2.85
C ARG A 142 -12.99 16.71 2.84
N ARG A 143 -13.64 15.89 1.99
CA ARG A 143 -15.10 15.78 1.94
C ARG A 143 -15.69 15.30 3.27
N LYS A 144 -15.08 14.28 3.90
CA LYS A 144 -15.50 13.78 5.22
C LYS A 144 -15.39 14.85 6.33
N ARG A 145 -14.44 15.80 6.21
CA ARG A 145 -14.30 16.92 7.13
C ARG A 145 -15.22 18.10 6.82
N GLY A 146 -16.14 17.96 5.88
CA GLY A 146 -17.05 19.05 5.47
C GLY A 146 -16.39 20.16 4.66
N VAL A 147 -15.14 19.97 4.17
CA VAL A 147 -14.47 20.95 3.33
C VAL A 147 -15.15 20.98 1.95
N ILE A 148 -15.80 22.09 1.66
CA ILE A 148 -16.44 22.33 0.36
C ILE A 148 -15.39 22.64 -0.72
N SER A 149 -15.65 22.25 -1.96
CA SER A 149 -14.79 22.59 -3.09
C SER A 149 -14.75 24.11 -3.31
N ARG A 150 -13.65 24.61 -3.90
CA ARG A 150 -13.52 26.03 -4.24
C ARG A 150 -14.68 26.52 -5.11
N GLY A 151 -15.11 25.68 -6.08
CA GLY A 151 -16.25 26.02 -6.94
C GLY A 151 -17.56 26.18 -6.16
N ALA A 152 -17.85 25.21 -5.25
CA ALA A 152 -19.04 25.29 -4.39
C ALA A 152 -18.97 26.47 -3.40
N TYR A 153 -17.78 26.78 -2.88
CA TYR A 153 -17.57 27.96 -2.05
C TYR A 153 -17.83 29.25 -2.83
N LEU A 154 -17.27 29.38 -4.04
CA LEU A 154 -17.49 30.56 -4.89
C LEU A 154 -18.94 30.69 -5.31
N ALA A 155 -19.61 29.59 -5.67
CA ALA A 155 -21.05 29.61 -5.96
C ALA A 155 -21.86 30.11 -4.76
N LYS A 156 -21.55 29.61 -3.55
CA LYS A 156 -22.19 30.08 -2.30
C LYS A 156 -21.89 31.55 -1.99
N CYS A 157 -20.66 32.04 -2.29
CA CYS A 157 -20.32 33.44 -2.13
C CYS A 157 -21.02 34.32 -3.16
N ASN A 158 -21.17 33.84 -4.40
CA ASN A 158 -21.83 34.59 -5.48
C ASN A 158 -23.35 34.63 -5.32
N SER A 159 -23.95 33.60 -4.70
CA SER A 159 -25.40 33.57 -4.43
C SER A 159 -25.80 34.46 -3.25
N LYS A 160 -24.86 34.93 -2.42
CA LYS A 160 -25.18 35.87 -1.35
C LYS A 160 -25.49 37.25 -1.93
N PRO A 161 -26.59 37.90 -1.51
CA PRO A 161 -26.87 39.25 -1.91
C PRO A 161 -25.71 40.19 -1.53
N LYS A 162 -25.24 40.95 -2.49
CA LYS A 162 -24.15 41.90 -2.31
C LYS A 162 -24.75 43.30 -2.12
N PRO A 163 -24.89 43.80 -0.89
CA PRO A 163 -25.65 45.03 -0.63
C PRO A 163 -25.09 46.24 -1.37
N TRP A 164 -23.82 46.32 -1.64
CA TRP A 164 -23.21 47.37 -2.45
C TRP A 164 -23.63 47.33 -3.92
N VAL A 165 -23.96 46.15 -4.47
CA VAL A 165 -24.44 45.99 -5.86
C VAL A 165 -25.87 46.50 -5.94
N ALA A 166 -26.71 46.16 -4.96
CA ALA A 166 -28.09 46.66 -4.88
C ALA A 166 -28.16 48.23 -4.76
N GLN A 167 -27.13 48.84 -4.18
CA GLN A 167 -27.03 50.29 -4.06
C GLN A 167 -26.23 50.97 -5.18
N GLY A 168 -25.80 50.22 -6.19
CA GLY A 168 -25.04 50.77 -7.33
C GLY A 168 -23.67 51.35 -6.97
N ILE A 169 -23.10 51.03 -5.81
CA ILE A 169 -21.84 51.60 -5.32
C ILE A 169 -20.74 50.55 -5.25
N SER A 170 -19.45 51.01 -5.20
CA SER A 170 -18.35 50.07 -5.06
C SER A 170 -18.37 49.43 -3.66
N ARG A 171 -17.82 48.20 -3.56
CA ARG A 171 -17.64 47.49 -2.27
C ARG A 171 -16.87 48.38 -1.26
N ARG A 172 -15.82 49.09 -1.74
CA ARG A 172 -14.99 49.97 -0.90
C ARG A 172 -15.82 51.12 -0.34
N THR A 173 -16.64 51.78 -1.18
CA THR A 173 -17.53 52.91 -0.80
C THR A 173 -18.55 52.46 0.23
N TRP A 174 -19.14 51.25 0.05
CA TRP A 174 -20.11 50.72 0.99
C TRP A 174 -19.52 50.48 2.39
N PHE A 175 -18.31 49.84 2.48
CA PHE A 175 -17.64 49.66 3.78
C PHE A 175 -17.18 50.96 4.42
N TYR A 176 -16.77 51.93 3.61
CA TYR A 176 -16.39 53.26 4.13
C TYR A 176 -17.60 53.96 4.76
N ARG A 177 -18.73 54.03 4.08
CA ARG A 177 -19.98 54.60 4.61
C ARG A 177 -20.38 53.96 5.93
N ARG A 178 -20.38 52.64 5.99
CA ARG A 178 -20.77 51.91 7.17
C ARG A 178 -19.80 52.12 8.36
N ARG A 179 -18.54 52.35 8.11
CA ARG A 179 -17.57 52.69 9.15
C ARG A 179 -17.86 54.08 9.71
N VAL A 180 -18.18 55.04 8.88
CA VAL A 180 -18.51 56.41 9.31
C VAL A 180 -19.82 56.43 10.12
N GLU A 181 -20.85 55.67 9.69
CA GLU A 181 -22.11 55.55 10.44
C GLU A 181 -21.93 54.96 11.85
N CYS A 182 -21.04 53.95 12.02
CA CYS A 182 -20.75 53.38 13.34
C CYS A 182 -20.02 54.34 14.28
N THR A 183 -19.23 55.29 13.74
CA THR A 183 -18.48 56.29 14.57
C THR A 183 -19.36 57.46 15.02
N VAL A 184 -20.51 57.68 14.39
CA VAL A 184 -21.41 58.81 14.73
C VAL A 184 -22.45 58.39 15.79
N THR A 185 -22.68 57.14 16.04
CA THR A 185 -23.64 56.63 17.02
C THR A 185 -23.07 56.42 18.43
N ASP A 186 -21.77 56.61 18.63
CA ASP A 186 -21.09 56.49 19.94
C ASP A 186 -20.79 57.84 20.60
N THR A 187 -21.43 58.95 20.17
CA THR A 187 -21.35 60.25 20.78
C THR A 187 -22.72 60.69 21.28
#